data_fa6c26b0dd95cbf054fefe03aa677c28
#
_entry.id   fa6c26b0dd95cbf054fefe03aa677c28
#
_cell.length_a   1.000
_cell.length_b   1.000
_cell.length_c   1.000
_cell.angle_alpha   90.00
_cell.angle_beta   90.00
_cell.angle_gamma   90.00
#
_symmetry.space_group_name_H-M   'P 1'
#
loop_
_entity.id
_entity.type
_entity.pdbx_description
1 polymer ?
#
loop_
_entity_poly.entity_id
_entity_poly.type
_entity_poly.pdbx_seq_one_letter_code
_entity_poly.pdbx_strand_id
1 'polypeptide(L)'
;MADYIQKERGLAALDVGSGSGYLTKLLEETFSFVVGTDIDFDVLKNQSYKTKNLVCCNGSDALLLEFDLVVCNLPYLDTDEILDIATDGGAEGFEVPKKILDSTKKNIKKGGKFLFMTSSLSNYQKLIDYAQSLGLSAKILARKKLFFEELILIEAKKI
;
A
#
# COMPACT_ATOMS: atom_id res chain seq x y z
N MET A 1 0.96 9.99 4.87
CA MET A 1 1.25 9.44 3.53
C MET A 1 1.09 10.49 2.43
N ALA A 2 -0.02 11.21 2.34
CA ALA A 2 -0.26 12.21 1.28
C ALA A 2 0.91 13.19 1.05
N ASP A 3 1.42 13.82 2.11
CA ASP A 3 2.55 14.78 2.03
C ASP A 3 3.85 14.15 1.47
N TYR A 4 4.01 12.83 1.61
CA TYR A 4 5.14 12.11 1.04
C TYR A 4 4.91 11.79 -0.43
N ILE A 5 3.70 11.36 -0.81
CA ILE A 5 3.30 11.12 -2.20
C ILE A 5 3.51 12.38 -3.04
N GLN A 6 3.09 13.54 -2.54
CA GLN A 6 3.21 14.81 -3.25
C GLN A 6 4.65 15.26 -3.54
N LYS A 7 5.64 14.70 -2.84
CA LYS A 7 7.07 14.95 -3.08
C LYS A 7 7.70 13.97 -4.08
N GLU A 8 7.06 12.85 -4.34
CA GLU A 8 7.55 11.85 -5.28
C GLU A 8 7.18 12.23 -6.73
N ARG A 9 8.03 11.84 -7.66
CA ARG A 9 7.85 12.05 -9.09
C ARG A 9 8.33 10.83 -9.84
N GLY A 10 7.70 10.51 -10.96
CA GLY A 10 8.08 9.37 -11.78
C GLY A 10 7.15 9.20 -12.99
N LEU A 11 7.35 8.12 -13.72
CA LEU A 11 6.51 7.79 -14.88
C LEU A 11 5.26 7.03 -14.46
N ALA A 12 5.40 6.03 -13.60
CA ALA A 12 4.33 5.12 -13.25
C ALA A 12 4.19 4.95 -11.73
N ALA A 13 2.96 4.97 -11.22
CA ALA A 13 2.64 4.68 -9.83
C ALA A 13 1.45 3.73 -9.68
N LEU A 14 1.42 2.99 -8.58
CA LEU A 14 0.39 2.02 -8.23
C LEU A 14 -0.16 2.31 -6.84
N ASP A 15 -1.48 2.33 -6.71
CA ASP A 15 -2.21 2.39 -5.44
C ASP A 15 -2.88 1.03 -5.19
N VAL A 16 -2.37 0.27 -4.22
CA VAL A 16 -2.88 -1.05 -3.86
C VAL A 16 -3.92 -0.93 -2.75
N GLY A 17 -5.12 -1.44 -2.98
CA GLY A 17 -6.27 -1.20 -2.10
C GLY A 17 -6.71 0.25 -2.20
N SER A 18 -7.00 0.71 -3.42
CA SER A 18 -7.25 2.12 -3.71
C SER A 18 -8.51 2.70 -3.05
N GLY A 19 -9.44 1.84 -2.64
CA GLY A 19 -10.62 2.21 -1.87
C GLY A 19 -11.39 3.38 -2.49
N SER A 20 -11.47 4.49 -1.76
CA SER A 20 -12.14 5.72 -2.24
C SER A 20 -11.47 6.39 -3.45
N GLY A 21 -10.27 5.98 -3.84
CA GLY A 21 -9.47 6.59 -4.90
C GLY A 21 -8.68 7.84 -4.47
N TYR A 22 -8.65 8.15 -3.17
CA TYR A 22 -7.99 9.38 -2.68
C TYR A 22 -6.49 9.39 -2.96
N LEU A 23 -5.76 8.32 -2.63
CA LEU A 23 -4.31 8.24 -2.89
C LEU A 23 -4.02 8.14 -4.38
N THR A 24 -4.82 7.36 -5.13
CA THR A 24 -4.73 7.28 -6.59
C THR A 24 -4.82 8.67 -7.22
N LYS A 25 -5.75 9.49 -6.75
CA LYS A 25 -5.96 10.86 -7.25
C LYS A 25 -4.75 11.77 -6.97
N LEU A 26 -4.14 11.65 -5.79
CA LEU A 26 -2.91 12.38 -5.47
C LEU A 26 -1.72 11.95 -6.35
N LEU A 27 -1.63 10.64 -6.65
CA LEU A 27 -0.60 10.13 -7.55
C LEU A 27 -0.76 10.66 -8.98
N GLU A 28 -2.00 10.83 -9.46
CA GLU A 28 -2.28 11.41 -10.78
C GLU A 28 -1.77 12.86 -10.95
N GLU A 29 -1.51 13.57 -9.85
CA GLU A 29 -0.92 14.92 -9.89
C GLU A 29 0.58 14.90 -10.18
N THR A 30 1.26 13.79 -9.91
CA THR A 30 2.73 13.72 -9.88
C THR A 30 3.33 12.62 -10.73
N PHE A 31 2.51 11.70 -11.25
CA PHE A 31 2.92 10.61 -12.13
C PHE A 31 2.12 10.63 -13.44
N SER A 32 2.77 10.29 -14.54
CA SER A 32 2.17 10.29 -15.88
C SER A 32 1.18 9.15 -16.09
N PHE A 33 1.40 8.01 -15.42
CA PHE A 33 0.57 6.82 -15.49
C PHE A 33 0.33 6.27 -14.09
N VAL A 34 -0.93 6.15 -13.70
CA VAL A 34 -1.32 5.66 -12.38
C VAL A 34 -2.36 4.56 -12.52
N VAL A 35 -2.20 3.50 -11.75
CA VAL A 35 -3.16 2.40 -11.62
C VAL A 35 -3.61 2.30 -10.17
N GLY A 36 -4.91 2.15 -9.95
CA GLY A 36 -5.49 1.76 -8.66
C GLY A 36 -5.96 0.31 -8.72
N THR A 37 -5.65 -0.49 -7.72
CA THR A 37 -6.20 -1.84 -7.56
C THR A 37 -7.03 -1.94 -6.29
N ASP A 38 -8.06 -2.77 -6.32
CA ASP A 38 -8.82 -3.16 -5.13
C ASP A 38 -9.39 -4.55 -5.35
N ILE A 39 -9.58 -5.30 -4.28
CA ILE A 39 -10.20 -6.62 -4.34
C ILE A 39 -11.73 -6.52 -4.45
N ASP A 40 -12.30 -5.41 -3.99
CA ASP A 40 -13.73 -5.15 -4.00
C ASP A 40 -14.13 -4.35 -5.24
N PHE A 41 -14.86 -5.00 -6.14
CA PHE A 41 -15.35 -4.39 -7.37
C PHE A 41 -16.35 -3.24 -7.12
N ASP A 42 -17.20 -3.37 -6.11
CA ASP A 42 -18.20 -2.35 -5.80
C ASP A 42 -17.54 -1.09 -5.22
N VAL A 43 -16.47 -1.24 -4.46
CA VAL A 43 -15.63 -0.13 -3.99
C VAL A 43 -15.03 0.62 -5.19
N LEU A 44 -14.42 -0.09 -6.15
CA LEU A 44 -13.87 0.53 -7.36
C LEU A 44 -14.92 1.26 -8.18
N LYS A 45 -16.08 0.63 -8.39
CA LYS A 45 -17.20 1.20 -9.16
C LYS A 45 -17.72 2.49 -8.52
N ASN A 46 -17.76 2.56 -7.19
CA ASN A 46 -18.37 3.63 -6.42
C ASN A 46 -17.35 4.60 -5.80
N GLN A 47 -16.11 4.65 -6.31
CA GLN A 47 -15.08 5.54 -5.78
C GLN A 47 -15.55 6.99 -5.64
N SER A 48 -15.26 7.62 -4.51
CA SER A 48 -15.53 9.03 -4.25
C SER A 48 -14.65 9.95 -5.09
N TYR A 49 -13.39 9.56 -5.30
CA TYR A 49 -12.44 10.24 -6.18
C TYR A 49 -12.34 9.46 -7.49
N LYS A 50 -12.93 9.98 -8.57
CA LYS A 50 -12.92 9.31 -9.87
C LYS A 50 -11.51 9.28 -10.46
N THR A 51 -10.98 8.09 -10.67
CA THR A 51 -9.65 7.83 -11.20
C THR A 51 -9.76 7.06 -12.53
N LYS A 52 -8.67 7.03 -13.33
CA LYS A 52 -8.76 6.60 -14.74
C LYS A 52 -8.54 5.10 -14.92
N ASN A 53 -7.51 4.55 -14.29
CA ASN A 53 -7.09 3.17 -14.54
C ASN A 53 -7.31 2.36 -13.26
N LEU A 54 -8.34 1.51 -13.28
CA LEU A 54 -8.73 0.69 -12.13
C LEU A 54 -8.72 -0.78 -12.53
N VAL A 55 -8.20 -1.64 -11.66
CA VAL A 55 -8.15 -3.08 -11.85
C VAL A 55 -8.66 -3.78 -10.59
N CYS A 56 -9.71 -4.60 -10.74
CA CYS A 56 -10.20 -5.42 -9.65
C CYS A 56 -9.34 -6.69 -9.54
N CYS A 57 -8.52 -6.76 -8.48
CA CYS A 57 -7.67 -7.92 -8.20
C CYS A 57 -7.21 -7.91 -6.74
N ASN A 58 -6.70 -9.05 -6.27
CA ASN A 58 -6.06 -9.15 -4.97
C ASN A 58 -4.64 -8.56 -5.04
N GLY A 59 -4.38 -7.52 -4.21
CA GLY A 59 -3.10 -6.82 -4.25
C GLY A 59 -2.78 -6.29 -5.64
N SER A 60 -1.72 -6.78 -6.26
CA SER A 60 -1.31 -6.46 -7.63
C SER A 60 -1.19 -7.69 -8.54
N ASP A 61 -1.86 -8.79 -8.20
CA ASP A 61 -1.67 -10.09 -8.85
C ASP A 61 -1.94 -10.08 -10.37
N ALA A 62 -2.90 -9.25 -10.81
CA ALA A 62 -3.25 -9.11 -12.23
C ALA A 62 -2.27 -8.22 -13.03
N LEU A 63 -1.29 -7.58 -12.37
CA LEU A 63 -0.41 -6.62 -13.02
C LEU A 63 0.94 -7.25 -13.38
N LEU A 64 1.43 -6.94 -14.59
CA LEU A 64 2.77 -7.31 -15.07
C LEU A 64 3.71 -6.10 -15.15
N LEU A 65 3.20 -4.89 -14.93
CA LEU A 65 3.97 -3.65 -15.00
C LEU A 65 4.81 -3.43 -13.75
N GLU A 66 5.94 -2.74 -13.92
CA GLU A 66 6.75 -2.22 -12.81
C GLU A 66 6.52 -0.72 -12.64
N PHE A 67 6.49 -0.27 -11.39
CA PHE A 67 6.17 1.10 -10.99
C PHE A 67 7.35 1.76 -10.27
N ASP A 68 7.53 3.06 -10.47
CA ASP A 68 8.52 3.87 -9.76
C ASP A 68 8.10 4.06 -8.29
N LEU A 69 6.79 4.17 -8.05
CA LEU A 69 6.20 4.24 -6.72
C LEU A 69 4.99 3.30 -6.59
N VAL A 70 4.96 2.53 -5.53
CA VAL A 70 3.77 1.80 -5.07
C VAL A 70 3.34 2.38 -3.73
N VAL A 71 2.05 2.53 -3.51
CA VAL A 71 1.48 2.95 -2.23
C VAL A 71 0.41 1.98 -1.77
N CYS A 72 0.24 1.85 -0.45
CA CYS A 72 -0.84 1.08 0.15
C CYS A 72 -1.15 1.59 1.57
N ASN A 73 -2.41 1.81 1.87
CA ASN A 73 -2.87 1.90 3.25
C ASN A 73 -3.27 0.48 3.68
N LEU A 74 -2.35 -0.21 4.36
CA LEU A 74 -2.53 -1.61 4.70
C LEU A 74 -3.69 -1.82 5.69
N PRO A 75 -4.49 -2.89 5.55
CA PRO A 75 -5.31 -3.38 6.65
C PRO A 75 -4.38 -3.92 7.74
N TYR A 76 -4.52 -3.44 8.97
CA TYR A 76 -3.53 -3.71 10.04
C TYR A 76 -4.13 -4.16 11.37
N LEU A 77 -5.45 -4.21 11.52
CA LEU A 77 -6.06 -4.65 12.78
C LEU A 77 -5.75 -6.12 13.03
N ASP A 78 -5.33 -6.43 14.26
CA ASP A 78 -5.13 -7.81 14.70
C ASP A 78 -6.49 -8.46 14.92
N THR A 79 -6.80 -9.49 14.12
CA THR A 79 -8.09 -10.16 14.11
C THR A 79 -7.91 -11.66 13.88
N ASP A 80 -8.74 -12.48 14.59
CA ASP A 80 -8.74 -13.93 14.39
C ASP A 80 -9.37 -14.33 13.05
N GLU A 81 -10.35 -13.55 12.58
CA GLU A 81 -11.05 -13.75 11.31
C GLU A 81 -11.05 -12.45 10.50
N ILE A 82 -11.00 -12.57 9.18
CA ILE A 82 -11.11 -11.43 8.26
C ILE A 82 -12.59 -11.19 7.96
N LEU A 83 -13.20 -10.26 8.68
CA LEU A 83 -14.60 -9.86 8.49
C LEU A 83 -14.72 -8.57 7.68
N ASP A 84 -13.78 -7.63 7.88
CA ASP A 84 -13.66 -6.39 7.11
C ASP A 84 -12.33 -6.34 6.36
N ILE A 85 -12.39 -6.51 5.05
CA ILE A 85 -11.23 -6.54 4.17
C ILE A 85 -10.43 -5.21 4.20
N ALA A 86 -11.10 -4.10 4.52
CA ALA A 86 -10.47 -2.79 4.54
C ALA A 86 -9.61 -2.54 5.78
N THR A 87 -9.88 -3.25 6.89
CA THR A 87 -9.26 -2.99 8.19
C THR A 87 -8.53 -4.19 8.78
N ASP A 88 -9.01 -5.40 8.52
CA ASP A 88 -8.55 -6.61 9.20
C ASP A 88 -7.25 -7.13 8.59
N GLY A 89 -6.20 -7.13 9.40
CA GLY A 89 -4.86 -7.57 9.02
C GLY A 89 -4.58 -9.05 9.26
N GLY A 90 -5.54 -9.77 9.88
CA GLY A 90 -5.34 -11.14 10.35
C GLY A 90 -4.45 -11.21 11.58
N ALA A 91 -3.98 -12.41 11.92
CA ALA A 91 -3.16 -12.63 13.11
C ALA A 91 -1.98 -11.66 13.22
N GLU A 92 -1.86 -11.01 14.38
CA GLU A 92 -0.89 -9.95 14.68
C GLU A 92 -1.01 -8.71 13.76
N GLY A 93 -2.12 -8.53 12.98
CA GLY A 93 -2.20 -7.51 11.94
C GLY A 93 -1.13 -7.67 10.83
N PHE A 94 -0.65 -8.89 10.62
CA PHE A 94 0.51 -9.17 9.75
C PHE A 94 0.18 -10.01 8.52
N GLU A 95 -0.79 -10.90 8.59
CA GLU A 95 -1.03 -11.88 7.51
C GLU A 95 -1.45 -11.24 6.18
N VAL A 96 -2.40 -10.30 6.23
CA VAL A 96 -2.87 -9.59 5.03
C VAL A 96 -1.80 -8.66 4.49
N PRO A 97 -1.15 -7.79 5.32
CA PRO A 97 0.02 -7.02 4.92
C PRO A 97 1.12 -7.85 4.24
N LYS A 98 1.44 -9.03 4.78
CA LYS A 98 2.41 -9.95 4.19
C LYS A 98 2.01 -10.37 2.77
N LYS A 99 0.76 -10.80 2.57
CA LYS A 99 0.25 -11.20 1.24
C LYS A 99 0.32 -10.04 0.24
N ILE A 100 0.01 -8.81 0.67
CA ILE A 100 0.13 -7.61 -0.16
C ILE A 100 1.58 -7.35 -0.56
N LEU A 101 2.55 -7.48 0.37
CA LEU A 101 3.97 -7.36 0.03
C LEU A 101 4.41 -8.43 -0.98
N ASP A 102 4.02 -9.68 -0.78
CA ASP A 102 4.36 -10.79 -1.67
C ASP A 102 3.87 -10.55 -3.11
N SER A 103 2.60 -10.12 -3.26
CA SER A 103 2.02 -9.83 -4.57
C SER A 103 2.68 -8.61 -5.24
N THR A 104 3.04 -7.60 -4.45
CA THR A 104 3.44 -6.27 -4.93
C THR A 104 4.93 -6.17 -5.23
N LYS A 105 5.79 -6.96 -4.58
CA LYS A 105 7.25 -6.93 -4.74
C LYS A 105 7.70 -6.99 -6.21
N LYS A 106 7.05 -7.82 -7.03
CA LYS A 106 7.36 -7.97 -8.46
C LYS A 106 7.12 -6.69 -9.26
N ASN A 107 6.16 -5.87 -8.81
CA ASN A 107 5.74 -4.65 -9.48
C ASN A 107 6.54 -3.41 -9.03
N ILE A 108 7.50 -3.54 -8.12
CA ILE A 108 8.39 -2.45 -7.76
C ILE A 108 9.57 -2.46 -8.74
N LYS A 109 9.78 -1.37 -9.45
CA LYS A 109 10.92 -1.18 -10.36
C LYS A 109 12.24 -1.16 -9.59
N LYS A 110 13.35 -1.56 -10.21
CA LYS A 110 14.68 -1.39 -9.61
C LYS A 110 14.91 0.09 -9.28
N GLY A 111 15.27 0.39 -8.02
CA GLY A 111 15.34 1.75 -7.48
C GLY A 111 14.00 2.37 -7.08
N GLY A 112 12.89 1.72 -7.42
CA GLY A 112 11.54 2.12 -7.04
C GLY A 112 11.25 1.88 -5.56
N LYS A 113 10.12 2.43 -5.10
CA LYS A 113 9.73 2.44 -3.68
C LYS A 113 8.33 1.87 -3.48
N PHE A 114 8.13 1.25 -2.35
CA PHE A 114 6.81 0.95 -1.80
C PHE A 114 6.62 1.74 -0.50
N LEU A 115 5.67 2.66 -0.50
CA LEU A 115 5.24 3.41 0.68
C LEU A 115 3.97 2.75 1.22
N PHE A 116 4.04 2.21 2.42
CA PHE A 116 2.86 1.63 3.04
C PHE A 116 2.66 2.15 4.47
N MET A 117 1.41 2.31 4.82
CA MET A 117 1.01 2.76 6.15
C MET A 117 0.43 1.59 6.94
N THR A 118 0.83 1.49 8.19
CA THR A 118 0.35 0.54 9.19
C THR A 118 0.18 1.24 10.54
N SER A 119 -0.05 0.50 11.61
CA SER A 119 -0.29 1.04 12.93
C SER A 119 0.56 0.34 13.99
N SER A 120 0.72 0.99 15.14
CA SER A 120 1.28 0.39 16.36
C SER A 120 0.41 -0.74 16.95
N LEU A 121 -0.83 -0.89 16.47
CA LEU A 121 -1.71 -2.00 16.83
C LEU A 121 -1.36 -3.31 16.11
N SER A 122 -0.49 -3.25 15.08
CA SER A 122 0.02 -4.41 14.37
C SER A 122 1.47 -4.69 14.73
N ASN A 123 1.96 -5.87 14.38
CA ASN A 123 3.38 -6.20 14.48
C ASN A 123 4.17 -5.60 13.30
N TYR A 124 4.25 -4.26 13.24
CA TYR A 124 4.91 -3.53 12.17
C TYR A 124 6.42 -3.83 12.08
N GLN A 125 7.08 -4.21 13.17
CA GLN A 125 8.49 -4.58 13.13
C GLN A 125 8.69 -5.88 12.34
N LYS A 126 7.84 -6.87 12.58
CA LYS A 126 7.82 -8.12 11.80
C LYS A 126 7.60 -7.86 10.30
N LEU A 127 6.78 -6.84 9.97
CA LEU A 127 6.54 -6.43 8.59
C LEU A 127 7.77 -5.79 7.94
N ILE A 128 8.52 -4.97 8.69
CA ILE A 128 9.80 -4.40 8.24
C ILE A 128 10.82 -5.51 7.99
N ASP A 129 11.00 -6.42 8.96
CA ASP A 129 11.93 -7.54 8.86
C ASP A 129 11.58 -8.44 7.67
N TYR A 130 10.28 -8.65 7.44
CA TYR A 130 9.78 -9.41 6.30
C TYR A 130 10.10 -8.71 4.97
N ALA A 131 9.84 -7.41 4.84
CA ALA A 131 10.19 -6.65 3.65
C ALA A 131 11.69 -6.72 3.35
N GLN A 132 12.53 -6.67 4.39
CA GLN A 132 14.00 -6.84 4.26
C GLN A 132 14.37 -8.25 3.80
N SER A 133 13.71 -9.27 4.30
CA SER A 133 13.93 -10.68 3.85
C SER A 133 13.57 -10.87 2.37
N LEU A 134 12.69 -10.03 1.83
CA LEU A 134 12.36 -10.00 0.41
C LEU A 134 13.38 -9.23 -0.46
N GLY A 135 14.47 -8.71 0.13
CA GLY A 135 15.51 -7.96 -0.56
C GLY A 135 15.17 -6.48 -0.76
N LEU A 136 14.23 -5.93 0.01
CA LEU A 136 13.90 -4.51 0.03
C LEU A 136 14.64 -3.82 1.18
N SER A 137 15.13 -2.60 0.97
CA SER A 137 15.64 -1.76 2.06
C SER A 137 14.47 -1.06 2.72
N ALA A 138 14.08 -1.49 3.93
CA ALA A 138 12.91 -0.98 4.62
C ALA A 138 13.28 -0.10 5.82
N LYS A 139 12.60 1.05 5.97
CA LYS A 139 12.77 1.98 7.08
C LYS A 139 11.48 2.74 7.39
N ILE A 140 11.33 3.17 8.64
CA ILE A 140 10.25 4.06 9.05
C ILE A 140 10.56 5.48 8.57
N LEU A 141 9.64 6.08 7.80
CA LEU A 141 9.73 7.47 7.35
C LEU A 141 9.09 8.46 8.30
N ALA A 142 7.95 8.09 8.89
CA ALA A 142 7.18 8.97 9.75
C ALA A 142 6.32 8.17 10.74
N ARG A 143 6.00 8.85 11.85
CA ARG A 143 5.05 8.40 12.84
C ARG A 143 4.06 9.52 13.13
N LYS A 144 2.78 9.18 13.29
CA LYS A 144 1.74 10.12 13.67
C LYS A 144 0.94 9.54 14.83
N LYS A 145 1.11 10.15 16.00
CA LYS A 145 0.36 9.75 17.19
C LYS A 145 -1.10 10.15 17.07
N LEU A 146 -1.99 9.21 17.30
CA LEU A 146 -3.41 9.37 17.46
C LEU A 146 -3.80 9.08 18.91
N PHE A 147 -5.09 9.11 19.25
CA PHE A 147 -5.53 8.95 20.64
C PHE A 147 -5.25 7.54 21.20
N PHE A 148 -5.48 6.49 20.41
CA PHE A 148 -5.31 5.10 20.84
C PHE A 148 -4.21 4.34 20.08
N GLU A 149 -3.62 4.91 19.05
CA GLU A 149 -2.63 4.26 18.19
C GLU A 149 -1.61 5.25 17.64
N GLU A 150 -0.56 4.73 17.04
CA GLU A 150 0.39 5.49 16.26
C GLU A 150 0.38 4.96 14.82
N LEU A 151 0.05 5.82 13.85
CA LEU A 151 0.21 5.49 12.45
C LEU A 151 1.68 5.52 12.05
N ILE A 152 2.14 4.50 11.33
CA ILE A 152 3.53 4.30 10.97
C ILE A 152 3.63 4.22 9.44
N LEU A 153 4.33 5.19 8.85
CA LEU A 153 4.65 5.18 7.42
C LEU A 153 6.01 4.54 7.21
N ILE A 154 6.05 3.51 6.37
CA ILE A 154 7.24 2.73 6.05
C ILE A 154 7.56 2.90 4.56
N GLU A 155 8.83 3.10 4.24
CA GLU A 155 9.38 3.01 2.89
C GLU A 155 10.15 1.70 2.75
N ALA A 156 9.82 0.91 1.74
CA ALA A 156 10.60 -0.23 1.30
C ALA A 156 11.09 0.02 -0.13
N LYS A 157 12.41 0.09 -0.33
CA LYS A 157 13.05 0.41 -1.62
C LYS A 157 13.66 -0.85 -2.22
N LYS A 158 13.40 -1.10 -3.52
CA LYS A 158 14.06 -2.17 -4.28
C LYS A 158 15.45 -1.70 -4.74
N ILE A 159 16.48 -2.40 -4.31
CA ILE A 159 17.89 -2.11 -4.60
C ILE A 159 18.29 -2.62 -5.98
#